data_4a03303fdc9233cffdf6869c4811d663
#
_entry.id   4a03303fdc9233cffdf6869c4811d663
#
_cell.length_a   1.000
_cell.length_b   1.000
_cell.length_c   1.000
_cell.angle_alpha   90.00
_cell.angle_beta   90.00
_cell.angle_gamma   90.00
#
_symmetry.space_group_name_H-M   'P 1'
#
loop_
_entity.id
_entity.type
_entity.pdbx_description
1 polymer ?
#
loop_
_entity_poly.entity_id
_entity_poly.type
_entity_poly.pdbx_seq_one_letter_code
_entity_poly.pdbx_strand_id
1 'polypeptide(L)'
;MNIPQELLYQQYVRRELETYRAPYDPEAEFYSYVRQGNTEKVKELCHESFQEKKGLGVLSDSPLQNLKYHFTITAAMLARYCIEGGMEVTEAYDLSDYYIHKADLMKSKKEISALHPQMCLDYTTRMEKMHRNHACSRPVAQCLEYIYDHLHNRITVPTLAAHAGISPGYLSHLFAKEMGISVSSYIQNKKIETAQNMLRHSDYAISVISTTLAFPSQSYFTSVFREKTGKTPKQYRAEHFRTSGIE
;
A
#
# COMPACT_ATOMS: atom_id res chain seq x y z
N MET A 1 17.25 -23.58 8.31
CA MET A 1 15.95 -23.29 8.93
C MET A 1 15.06 -24.51 8.73
N ASN A 2 14.73 -25.25 9.79
CA ASN A 2 13.86 -26.44 9.67
C ASN A 2 12.41 -25.94 9.59
N ILE A 3 11.76 -26.20 8.44
CA ILE A 3 10.32 -25.97 8.30
C ILE A 3 9.60 -26.97 9.22
N PRO A 4 8.65 -26.53 10.09
CA PRO A 4 7.89 -27.45 10.92
C PRO A 4 7.21 -28.55 10.08
N GLN A 5 7.27 -29.79 10.51
CA GLN A 5 6.66 -30.92 9.79
C GLN A 5 5.15 -30.73 9.54
N GLU A 6 4.46 -30.07 10.47
CA GLU A 6 3.06 -29.69 10.33
C GLU A 6 2.80 -28.77 9.14
N LEU A 7 3.70 -27.79 8.90
CA LEU A 7 3.57 -26.88 7.75
C LEU A 7 3.77 -27.65 6.43
N LEU A 8 4.72 -28.57 6.37
CA LEU A 8 4.93 -29.43 5.20
C LEU A 8 3.71 -30.32 4.92
N TYR A 9 3.14 -30.89 5.97
CA TYR A 9 1.91 -31.69 5.85
C TYR A 9 0.72 -30.84 5.36
N GLN A 10 0.52 -29.64 5.91
CA GLN A 10 -0.51 -28.70 5.45
C GLN A 10 -0.31 -28.30 3.98
N GLN A 11 0.94 -28.08 3.53
CA GLN A 11 1.23 -27.78 2.14
C GLN A 11 0.88 -28.97 1.23
N TYR A 12 1.19 -30.21 1.65
CA TYR A 12 0.84 -31.42 0.94
C TYR A 12 -0.70 -31.55 0.80
N VAL A 13 -1.42 -31.43 1.92
CA VAL A 13 -2.90 -31.55 1.94
C VAL A 13 -3.55 -30.49 1.02
N ARG A 14 -3.04 -29.25 1.02
CA ARG A 14 -3.54 -28.19 0.12
C ARG A 14 -3.36 -28.53 -1.35
N ARG A 15 -2.26 -29.16 -1.72
CA ARG A 15 -2.00 -29.61 -3.11
C ARG A 15 -2.96 -30.73 -3.51
N GLU A 16 -3.15 -31.71 -2.66
CA GLU A 16 -4.05 -32.85 -2.91
C GLU A 16 -5.52 -32.43 -3.00
N LEU A 17 -5.94 -31.44 -2.20
CA LEU A 17 -7.32 -30.95 -2.18
C LEU A 17 -7.57 -29.81 -3.18
N GLU A 18 -6.59 -29.46 -4.01
CA GLU A 18 -6.66 -28.32 -4.97
C GLU A 18 -7.20 -27.01 -4.35
N THR A 19 -6.96 -26.82 -3.04
CA THR A 19 -7.37 -25.61 -2.32
C THR A 19 -6.39 -24.49 -2.58
N TYR A 20 -6.58 -23.76 -3.66
CA TYR A 20 -5.76 -22.60 -4.01
C TYR A 20 -6.26 -21.36 -3.26
N ARG A 21 -5.33 -20.56 -2.74
CA ARG A 21 -5.61 -19.19 -2.33
C ARG A 21 -5.95 -18.34 -3.55
N ALA A 22 -6.73 -17.28 -3.33
CA ALA A 22 -6.96 -16.28 -4.36
C ALA A 22 -5.61 -15.80 -4.94
N PRO A 23 -5.52 -15.57 -6.26
CA PRO A 23 -4.32 -15.01 -6.86
C PRO A 23 -3.97 -13.66 -6.24
N TYR A 24 -2.67 -13.38 -6.14
CA TYR A 24 -2.18 -12.14 -5.55
C TYR A 24 -2.59 -10.89 -6.34
N ASP A 25 -2.55 -10.96 -7.67
CA ASP A 25 -2.79 -9.80 -8.52
C ASP A 25 -4.19 -9.18 -8.37
N PRO A 26 -5.31 -9.95 -8.39
CA PRO A 26 -6.64 -9.40 -8.15
C PRO A 26 -6.81 -8.81 -6.74
N GLU A 27 -6.14 -9.36 -5.73
CA GLU A 27 -6.16 -8.81 -4.38
C GLU A 27 -5.44 -7.45 -4.32
N ALA A 28 -4.25 -7.37 -4.90
CA ALA A 28 -3.47 -6.12 -4.99
C ALA A 28 -4.21 -5.05 -5.80
N GLU A 29 -4.87 -5.45 -6.90
CA GLU A 29 -5.69 -4.57 -7.73
C GLU A 29 -6.87 -3.99 -6.95
N PHE A 30 -7.57 -4.80 -6.14
CA PHE A 30 -8.64 -4.33 -5.26
C PHE A 30 -8.18 -3.21 -4.33
N TYR A 31 -7.05 -3.41 -3.60
CA TYR A 31 -6.51 -2.37 -2.72
C TYR A 31 -6.04 -1.13 -3.49
N SER A 32 -5.56 -1.30 -4.72
CA SER A 32 -5.21 -0.18 -5.60
C SER A 32 -6.43 0.67 -5.94
N TYR A 33 -7.59 0.07 -6.26
CA TYR A 33 -8.83 0.83 -6.48
C TYR A 33 -9.28 1.61 -5.24
N VAL A 34 -9.15 1.02 -4.04
CA VAL A 34 -9.45 1.74 -2.79
C VAL A 34 -8.51 2.94 -2.62
N ARG A 35 -7.21 2.74 -2.80
CA ARG A 35 -6.20 3.79 -2.73
C ARG A 35 -6.46 4.93 -3.71
N GLN A 36 -6.92 4.62 -4.92
CA GLN A 36 -7.27 5.61 -5.95
C GLN A 36 -8.59 6.34 -5.67
N GLY A 37 -9.36 5.89 -4.69
CA GLY A 37 -10.69 6.44 -4.43
C GLY A 37 -11.73 6.05 -5.49
N ASN A 38 -11.52 4.94 -6.22
CA ASN A 38 -12.43 4.47 -7.26
C ASN A 38 -13.66 3.78 -6.66
N THR A 39 -14.60 4.59 -6.19
CA THR A 39 -15.81 4.15 -5.47
C THR A 39 -16.67 3.19 -6.32
N GLU A 40 -16.79 3.43 -7.63
CA GLU A 40 -17.60 2.59 -8.51
C GLU A 40 -17.02 1.17 -8.64
N LYS A 41 -15.71 1.08 -8.86
CA LYS A 41 -15.05 -0.23 -8.99
C LYS A 41 -15.06 -1.01 -7.68
N VAL A 42 -14.85 -0.34 -6.56
CA VAL A 42 -14.90 -0.98 -5.24
C VAL A 42 -16.32 -1.48 -4.92
N LYS A 43 -17.38 -0.74 -5.26
CA LYS A 43 -18.76 -1.21 -5.13
C LYS A 43 -18.99 -2.48 -5.95
N GLU A 44 -18.56 -2.49 -7.21
CA GLU A 44 -18.66 -3.66 -8.09
C GLU A 44 -18.00 -4.90 -7.47
N LEU A 45 -16.74 -4.76 -7.00
CA LEU A 45 -15.97 -5.85 -6.42
C LEU A 45 -16.47 -6.29 -5.03
N CYS A 46 -17.17 -5.43 -4.31
CA CYS A 46 -17.81 -5.74 -3.04
C CYS A 46 -19.22 -6.31 -3.20
N HIS A 47 -19.73 -6.47 -4.41
CA HIS A 47 -21.05 -7.06 -4.66
C HIS A 47 -21.09 -8.56 -4.28
N GLU A 48 -19.98 -9.28 -4.51
CA GLU A 48 -19.82 -10.63 -3.99
C GLU A 48 -19.70 -10.61 -2.48
N SER A 49 -20.50 -11.46 -1.81
CA SER A 49 -20.49 -11.56 -0.35
C SER A 49 -19.12 -11.99 0.16
N PHE A 50 -18.62 -11.31 1.20
CA PHE A 50 -17.29 -11.59 1.76
C PHE A 50 -17.15 -13.04 2.23
N GLN A 51 -18.22 -13.66 2.75
CA GLN A 51 -18.23 -15.06 3.18
C GLN A 51 -18.18 -16.07 2.02
N GLU A 52 -18.52 -15.64 0.80
CA GLU A 52 -18.60 -16.46 -0.41
C GLU A 52 -17.37 -16.34 -1.29
N LYS A 53 -16.48 -15.37 -0.97
CA LYS A 53 -15.24 -15.15 -1.72
C LYS A 53 -14.40 -16.43 -1.74
N LYS A 54 -14.11 -16.89 -2.95
CA LYS A 54 -13.23 -18.04 -3.17
C LYS A 54 -11.78 -17.68 -2.84
N GLY A 55 -11.04 -18.65 -2.31
CA GLY A 55 -9.61 -18.47 -2.03
C GLY A 55 -9.29 -17.85 -0.67
N LEU A 56 -10.27 -17.62 0.20
CA LEU A 56 -10.01 -17.36 1.61
C LEU A 56 -9.39 -18.61 2.25
N GLY A 57 -8.17 -18.46 2.81
CA GLY A 57 -7.49 -19.55 3.49
C GLY A 57 -8.21 -19.96 4.79
N VAL A 58 -7.95 -21.18 5.26
CA VAL A 58 -8.40 -21.64 6.57
C VAL A 58 -7.41 -21.16 7.64
N LEU A 59 -7.81 -20.17 8.43
CA LEU A 59 -7.01 -19.58 9.51
C LEU A 59 -7.54 -19.98 10.89
N SER A 60 -8.73 -20.60 10.94
CA SER A 60 -9.38 -21.07 12.15
C SER A 60 -10.37 -22.19 11.83
N ASP A 61 -10.54 -23.14 12.77
CA ASP A 61 -11.57 -24.18 12.69
C ASP A 61 -12.98 -23.62 12.91
N SER A 62 -13.10 -22.47 13.58
CA SER A 62 -14.35 -21.74 13.70
C SER A 62 -14.60 -20.90 12.44
N PRO A 63 -15.69 -21.15 11.67
CA PRO A 63 -15.99 -20.41 10.46
C PRO A 63 -16.20 -18.91 10.69
N LEU A 64 -16.75 -18.51 11.84
CA LEU A 64 -16.89 -17.11 12.20
C LEU A 64 -15.54 -16.47 12.52
N GLN A 65 -14.71 -17.15 13.30
CA GLN A 65 -13.39 -16.67 13.65
C GLN A 65 -12.48 -16.58 12.42
N ASN A 66 -12.57 -17.56 11.51
CA ASN A 66 -11.88 -17.53 10.23
C ASN A 66 -12.21 -16.27 9.44
N LEU A 67 -13.49 -15.92 9.36
CA LEU A 67 -13.94 -14.72 8.63
C LEU A 67 -13.50 -13.44 9.33
N LYS A 68 -13.49 -13.38 10.67
CA LYS A 68 -12.95 -12.26 11.45
C LYS A 68 -11.46 -12.04 11.19
N TYR A 69 -10.66 -13.12 11.10
CA TYR A 69 -9.23 -13.00 10.77
C TYR A 69 -9.01 -12.41 9.37
N HIS A 70 -9.74 -12.89 8.37
CA HIS A 70 -9.66 -12.31 7.02
C HIS A 70 -10.12 -10.85 6.98
N PHE A 71 -11.16 -10.50 7.72
CA PHE A 71 -11.62 -9.13 7.88
C PHE A 71 -10.52 -8.22 8.47
N THR A 72 -9.86 -8.68 9.54
CA THR A 72 -8.75 -7.96 10.19
C THR A 72 -7.57 -7.77 9.24
N ILE A 73 -7.23 -8.80 8.46
CA ILE A 73 -6.19 -8.70 7.42
C ILE A 73 -6.57 -7.64 6.39
N THR A 74 -7.82 -7.68 5.90
CA THR A 74 -8.30 -6.66 4.95
C THR A 74 -8.23 -5.25 5.54
N ALA A 75 -8.67 -5.04 6.78
CA ALA A 75 -8.61 -3.74 7.45
C ALA A 75 -7.16 -3.21 7.53
N ALA A 76 -6.23 -4.07 7.91
CA ALA A 76 -4.82 -3.73 8.00
C ALA A 76 -4.20 -3.40 6.63
N MET A 77 -4.59 -4.10 5.58
CA MET A 77 -4.14 -3.84 4.21
C MET A 77 -4.73 -2.53 3.68
N LEU A 78 -6.02 -2.28 3.89
CA LEU A 78 -6.66 -1.03 3.50
C LEU A 78 -5.96 0.18 4.14
N ALA A 79 -5.69 0.14 5.46
CA ALA A 79 -4.97 1.21 6.13
C ALA A 79 -3.61 1.49 5.47
N ARG A 80 -2.82 0.44 5.19
CA ARG A 80 -1.50 0.60 4.56
C ARG A 80 -1.57 1.18 3.16
N TYR A 81 -2.44 0.64 2.30
CA TYR A 81 -2.61 1.15 0.94
C TYR A 81 -3.12 2.60 0.91
N CYS A 82 -4.02 2.96 1.84
CA CYS A 82 -4.50 4.34 1.94
C CYS A 82 -3.43 5.31 2.47
N ILE A 83 -2.60 4.89 3.44
CA ILE A 83 -1.43 5.67 3.89
C ILE A 83 -0.46 5.90 2.72
N GLU A 84 -0.17 4.86 1.95
CA GLU A 84 0.66 4.97 0.75
C GLU A 84 0.04 5.91 -0.30
N GLY A 85 -1.29 5.96 -0.36
CA GLY A 85 -2.05 6.90 -1.20
C GLY A 85 -2.14 8.33 -0.65
N GLY A 86 -1.56 8.60 0.52
CA GLY A 86 -1.49 9.93 1.13
C GLY A 86 -2.48 10.19 2.25
N MET A 87 -3.27 9.19 2.68
CA MET A 87 -4.10 9.32 3.88
C MET A 87 -3.22 9.54 5.11
N GLU A 88 -3.67 10.39 6.03
CA GLU A 88 -2.95 10.64 7.28
C GLU A 88 -2.87 9.32 8.09
N VAL A 89 -1.69 9.06 8.69
CA VAL A 89 -1.38 7.78 9.35
C VAL A 89 -2.33 7.49 10.51
N THR A 90 -2.60 8.51 11.33
CA THR A 90 -3.50 8.38 12.47
C THR A 90 -4.93 8.10 12.00
N GLU A 91 -5.42 8.82 11.00
CA GLU A 91 -6.76 8.59 10.44
C GLU A 91 -6.90 7.15 9.90
N ALA A 92 -5.91 6.65 9.18
CA ALA A 92 -5.96 5.32 8.61
C ALA A 92 -5.98 4.22 9.68
N TYR A 93 -5.19 4.38 10.75
CA TYR A 93 -5.16 3.40 11.84
C TYR A 93 -6.39 3.49 12.73
N ASP A 94 -6.86 4.68 13.08
CA ASP A 94 -8.09 4.88 13.85
C ASP A 94 -9.29 4.21 13.16
N LEU A 95 -9.35 4.34 11.82
CA LEU A 95 -10.39 3.70 11.02
C LEU A 95 -10.25 2.17 11.02
N SER A 96 -9.03 1.65 10.92
CA SER A 96 -8.74 0.21 11.04
C SER A 96 -9.19 -0.33 12.39
N ASP A 97 -8.77 0.31 13.47
CA ASP A 97 -9.08 -0.10 14.84
C ASP A 97 -10.59 -0.08 15.10
N TYR A 98 -11.27 0.98 14.63
CA TYR A 98 -12.73 1.07 14.70
C TYR A 98 -13.43 -0.11 14.05
N TYR A 99 -13.04 -0.46 12.81
CA TYR A 99 -13.69 -1.56 12.09
C TYR A 99 -13.33 -2.93 12.67
N ILE A 100 -12.08 -3.14 13.11
CA ILE A 100 -11.65 -4.39 13.75
C ILE A 100 -12.41 -4.59 15.06
N HIS A 101 -12.49 -3.56 15.90
CA HIS A 101 -13.25 -3.63 17.15
C HIS A 101 -14.74 -3.91 16.90
N LYS A 102 -15.33 -3.25 15.88
CA LYS A 102 -16.72 -3.51 15.49
C LYS A 102 -16.92 -4.95 15.02
N ALA A 103 -15.98 -5.50 14.22
CA ALA A 103 -16.03 -6.89 13.79
C ALA A 103 -15.88 -7.90 14.95
N ASP A 104 -15.09 -7.55 15.96
CA ASP A 104 -14.93 -8.40 17.15
C ASP A 104 -16.25 -8.62 17.88
N LEU A 105 -17.09 -7.62 17.96
CA LEU A 105 -18.41 -7.68 18.60
C LEU A 105 -19.45 -8.48 17.80
N MET A 106 -19.21 -8.72 16.50
CA MET A 106 -20.16 -9.44 15.63
C MET A 106 -20.20 -10.93 15.98
N LYS A 107 -21.43 -11.50 15.97
CA LYS A 107 -21.69 -12.88 16.39
C LYS A 107 -22.05 -13.82 15.24
N SER A 108 -22.15 -13.30 14.03
CA SER A 108 -22.50 -14.10 12.85
C SER A 108 -21.67 -13.73 11.63
N LYS A 109 -21.48 -14.70 10.72
CA LYS A 109 -20.82 -14.47 9.42
C LYS A 109 -21.56 -13.43 8.58
N LYS A 110 -22.88 -13.39 8.67
CA LYS A 110 -23.73 -12.43 7.95
C LYS A 110 -23.43 -11.00 8.37
N GLU A 111 -23.23 -10.75 9.66
CA GLU A 111 -22.87 -9.41 10.17
C GLU A 111 -21.50 -8.98 9.70
N ILE A 112 -20.49 -9.87 9.75
CA ILE A 112 -19.14 -9.58 9.22
C ILE A 112 -19.20 -9.31 7.72
N SER A 113 -19.95 -10.10 6.95
CA SER A 113 -20.10 -9.93 5.50
C SER A 113 -20.79 -8.62 5.13
N ALA A 114 -21.72 -8.14 5.96
CA ALA A 114 -22.36 -6.84 5.76
C ALA A 114 -21.46 -5.67 6.17
N LEU A 115 -20.55 -5.86 7.13
CA LEU A 115 -19.62 -4.85 7.59
C LEU A 115 -18.45 -4.63 6.61
N HIS A 116 -18.01 -5.67 5.92
CA HIS A 116 -16.87 -5.62 5.00
C HIS A 116 -17.00 -4.57 3.89
N PRO A 117 -18.08 -4.54 3.08
CA PRO A 117 -18.23 -3.50 2.07
C PRO A 117 -18.35 -2.09 2.65
N GLN A 118 -18.92 -1.94 3.85
CA GLN A 118 -18.98 -0.64 4.53
C GLN A 118 -17.57 -0.12 4.84
N MET A 119 -16.70 -0.95 5.37
CA MET A 119 -15.31 -0.61 5.63
C MET A 119 -14.58 -0.24 4.34
N CYS A 120 -14.66 -1.07 3.30
CA CYS A 120 -14.00 -0.83 2.02
C CYS A 120 -14.44 0.50 1.40
N LEU A 121 -15.75 0.79 1.42
CA LEU A 121 -16.31 2.03 0.86
C LEU A 121 -15.99 3.26 1.71
N ASP A 122 -15.89 3.14 3.03
CA ASP A 122 -15.50 4.27 3.89
C ASP A 122 -14.06 4.71 3.58
N TYR A 123 -13.12 3.77 3.52
CA TYR A 123 -11.75 4.05 3.07
C TYR A 123 -11.72 4.68 1.67
N THR A 124 -12.43 4.07 0.71
CA THR A 124 -12.46 4.56 -0.68
C THR A 124 -13.03 5.97 -0.79
N THR A 125 -14.12 6.26 -0.07
CA THR A 125 -14.76 7.59 -0.09
C THR A 125 -13.86 8.66 0.53
N ARG A 126 -13.12 8.32 1.58
CA ARG A 126 -12.12 9.23 2.19
C ARG A 126 -10.98 9.51 1.22
N MET A 127 -10.46 8.49 0.55
CA MET A 127 -9.45 8.66 -0.50
C MET A 127 -9.98 9.51 -1.65
N GLU A 128 -11.20 9.26 -2.13
CA GLU A 128 -11.84 10.07 -3.17
C GLU A 128 -11.96 11.56 -2.77
N LYS A 129 -12.42 11.83 -1.54
CA LYS A 129 -12.51 13.20 -1.01
C LYS A 129 -11.14 13.86 -0.89
N MET A 130 -10.15 13.13 -0.40
CA MET A 130 -8.78 13.61 -0.30
C MET A 130 -8.23 13.98 -1.67
N HIS A 131 -8.39 13.12 -2.67
CA HIS A 131 -7.97 13.40 -4.05
C HIS A 131 -8.72 14.58 -4.67
N ARG A 132 -10.01 14.78 -4.36
CA ARG A 132 -10.76 15.95 -4.79
C ARG A 132 -10.33 17.23 -4.08
N ASN A 133 -10.02 17.18 -2.80
CA ASN A 133 -9.58 18.34 -2.02
C ASN A 133 -8.15 18.75 -2.37
N HIS A 134 -7.33 17.79 -2.81
CA HIS A 134 -6.07 18.05 -3.50
C HIS A 134 -6.38 18.17 -5.00
N ALA A 135 -7.26 19.11 -5.40
CA ALA A 135 -7.77 19.26 -6.75
C ALA A 135 -6.62 19.44 -7.76
N CYS A 136 -5.89 18.36 -7.97
CA CYS A 136 -4.91 18.26 -9.04
C CYS A 136 -5.65 18.13 -10.35
N SER A 137 -5.24 18.91 -11.33
CA SER A 137 -5.69 18.73 -12.71
C SER A 137 -5.39 17.29 -13.18
N ARG A 138 -6.19 16.80 -14.11
CA ARG A 138 -6.02 15.45 -14.68
C ARG A 138 -4.56 15.13 -15.07
N PRO A 139 -3.79 16.03 -15.71
CA PRO A 139 -2.40 15.78 -16.03
C PRO A 139 -1.51 15.56 -14.80
N VAL A 140 -1.72 16.32 -13.73
CA VAL A 140 -0.96 16.15 -12.46
C VAL A 140 -1.34 14.83 -11.79
N ALA A 141 -2.63 14.48 -11.71
CA ALA A 141 -3.08 13.19 -11.19
C ALA A 141 -2.46 12.00 -11.92
N GLN A 142 -2.43 12.01 -13.26
CA GLN A 142 -1.76 10.97 -14.06
C GLN A 142 -0.26 10.90 -13.79
N CYS A 143 0.40 12.03 -13.56
CA CYS A 143 1.82 12.04 -13.18
C CYS A 143 2.05 11.44 -11.79
N LEU A 144 1.18 11.71 -10.82
CA LEU A 144 1.29 11.16 -9.47
C LEU A 144 1.12 9.63 -9.48
N GLU A 145 0.16 9.12 -10.22
CA GLU A 145 -0.05 7.68 -10.43
C GLU A 145 1.17 7.04 -11.09
N TYR A 146 1.65 7.61 -12.20
CA TYR A 146 2.86 7.12 -12.87
C TYR A 146 4.08 7.10 -11.94
N ILE A 147 4.30 8.16 -11.15
CA ILE A 147 5.43 8.23 -10.21
C ILE A 147 5.32 7.10 -9.20
N TYR A 148 4.14 6.86 -8.66
CA TYR A 148 3.93 5.80 -7.68
C TYR A 148 4.30 4.42 -8.24
N ASP A 149 3.77 4.07 -9.39
CA ASP A 149 3.96 2.75 -10.00
C ASP A 149 5.39 2.51 -10.51
N HIS A 150 6.16 3.59 -10.74
CA HIS A 150 7.48 3.52 -11.34
C HIS A 150 8.63 4.02 -10.45
N LEU A 151 8.44 4.07 -9.11
CA LEU A 151 9.47 4.54 -8.17
C LEU A 151 10.80 3.78 -8.27
N HIS A 152 10.74 2.52 -8.72
CA HIS A 152 11.91 1.66 -8.96
C HIS A 152 12.65 1.97 -10.26
N ASN A 153 12.13 2.90 -11.06
CA ASN A 153 12.69 3.31 -12.33
C ASN A 153 13.27 4.74 -12.29
N ARG A 154 14.03 5.08 -13.33
CA ARG A 154 14.43 6.46 -13.55
C ARG A 154 13.25 7.23 -14.15
N ILE A 155 12.62 8.08 -13.35
CA ILE A 155 11.50 8.95 -13.78
C ILE A 155 12.07 10.32 -14.13
N THR A 156 11.64 10.87 -15.29
CA THR A 156 12.04 12.21 -15.74
C THR A 156 10.83 13.07 -16.07
N VAL A 157 10.98 14.39 -16.02
CA VAL A 157 9.90 15.32 -16.40
C VAL A 157 9.42 15.08 -17.84
N PRO A 158 10.29 14.87 -18.83
CA PRO A 158 9.84 14.53 -20.18
C PRO A 158 9.01 13.25 -20.27
N THR A 159 9.40 12.21 -19.52
CA THR A 159 8.63 10.95 -19.48
C THR A 159 7.23 11.17 -18.93
N LEU A 160 7.10 11.89 -17.82
CA LEU A 160 5.81 12.23 -17.21
C LEU A 160 4.95 13.11 -18.11
N ALA A 161 5.57 14.10 -18.76
CA ALA A 161 4.89 15.00 -19.68
C ALA A 161 4.32 14.26 -20.90
N ALA A 162 5.10 13.32 -21.46
CA ALA A 162 4.65 12.46 -22.54
C ALA A 162 3.48 11.55 -22.08
N HIS A 163 3.55 10.98 -20.87
CA HIS A 163 2.48 10.17 -20.29
C HIS A 163 1.18 10.97 -20.10
N ALA A 164 1.30 12.21 -19.62
CA ALA A 164 0.15 13.09 -19.40
C ALA A 164 -0.33 13.84 -20.67
N GLY A 165 0.34 13.67 -21.81
CA GLY A 165 -0.03 14.29 -23.08
C GLY A 165 0.17 15.81 -23.10
N ILE A 166 1.13 16.36 -22.35
CA ILE A 166 1.43 17.79 -22.26
C ILE A 166 2.92 18.08 -22.43
N SER A 167 3.28 19.36 -22.61
CA SER A 167 4.69 19.73 -22.71
C SER A 167 5.41 19.69 -21.36
N PRO A 168 6.73 19.37 -21.32
CA PRO A 168 7.51 19.34 -20.07
C PRO A 168 7.52 20.66 -19.30
N GLY A 169 7.58 21.80 -20.00
CA GLY A 169 7.52 23.11 -19.40
C GLY A 169 6.19 23.40 -18.73
N TYR A 170 5.09 23.07 -19.42
CA TYR A 170 3.75 23.22 -18.88
C TYR A 170 3.52 22.31 -17.66
N LEU A 171 3.95 21.04 -17.75
CA LEU A 171 3.90 20.12 -16.61
C LEU A 171 4.64 20.68 -15.39
N SER A 172 5.87 21.16 -15.58
CA SER A 172 6.69 21.69 -14.47
C SER A 172 6.00 22.86 -13.75
N HIS A 173 5.40 23.78 -14.52
CA HIS A 173 4.67 24.92 -13.98
C HIS A 173 3.39 24.47 -13.25
N LEU A 174 2.57 23.64 -13.91
CA LEU A 174 1.31 23.16 -13.38
C LEU A 174 1.51 22.34 -12.10
N PHE A 175 2.46 21.42 -12.11
CA PHE A 175 2.79 20.58 -10.96
C PHE A 175 3.27 21.40 -9.76
N ALA A 176 4.17 22.38 -9.99
CA ALA A 176 4.63 23.26 -8.92
C ALA A 176 3.51 24.14 -8.37
N LYS A 177 2.60 24.62 -9.22
CA LYS A 177 1.44 25.40 -8.82
C LYS A 177 0.47 24.59 -7.95
N GLU A 178 0.17 23.35 -8.31
CA GLU A 178 -0.81 22.51 -7.65
C GLU A 178 -0.25 21.77 -6.43
N MET A 179 1.01 21.31 -6.50
CA MET A 179 1.64 20.51 -5.45
C MET A 179 2.54 21.31 -4.50
N GLY A 180 2.77 22.59 -4.79
CA GLY A 180 3.66 23.47 -4.00
C GLY A 180 5.15 23.13 -4.10
N ILE A 181 5.54 22.08 -4.81
CA ILE A 181 6.93 21.63 -5.00
C ILE A 181 7.17 21.17 -6.43
N SER A 182 8.45 21.15 -6.84
CA SER A 182 8.79 20.67 -8.19
C SER A 182 8.56 19.15 -8.33
N VAL A 183 8.33 18.71 -9.58
CA VAL A 183 8.22 17.27 -9.93
C VAL A 183 9.43 16.48 -9.40
N SER A 184 10.64 16.99 -9.60
CA SER A 184 11.87 16.31 -9.18
C SER A 184 11.96 16.18 -7.65
N SER A 185 11.58 17.24 -6.91
CA SER A 185 11.53 17.21 -5.45
C SER A 185 10.48 16.22 -4.95
N TYR A 186 9.33 16.15 -5.60
CA TYR A 186 8.26 15.18 -5.26
C TYR A 186 8.76 13.75 -5.43
N ILE A 187 9.35 13.42 -6.59
CA ILE A 187 9.92 12.08 -6.86
C ILE A 187 10.98 11.71 -5.81
N GLN A 188 11.90 12.66 -5.52
CA GLN A 188 12.91 12.44 -4.49
C GLN A 188 12.30 12.18 -3.12
N ASN A 189 11.31 12.97 -2.70
CA ASN A 189 10.64 12.78 -1.40
C ASN A 189 10.00 11.38 -1.33
N LYS A 190 9.29 10.95 -2.38
CA LYS A 190 8.67 9.62 -2.43
C LYS A 190 9.68 8.48 -2.39
N LYS A 191 10.79 8.60 -3.09
CA LYS A 191 11.90 7.63 -3.02
C LYS A 191 12.52 7.56 -1.62
N ILE A 192 12.66 8.70 -0.93
CA ILE A 192 13.19 8.73 0.44
C ILE A 192 12.20 8.13 1.45
N GLU A 193 10.89 8.42 1.33
CA GLU A 193 9.85 7.77 2.14
C GLU A 193 9.90 6.24 1.99
N THR A 194 9.99 5.75 0.76
CA THR A 194 10.12 4.30 0.49
C THR A 194 11.43 3.74 1.07
N ALA A 195 12.54 4.47 0.93
CA ALA A 195 13.81 4.06 1.53
C ALA A 195 13.75 4.00 3.07
N GLN A 196 13.05 4.92 3.72
CA GLN A 196 12.83 4.89 5.17
C GLN A 196 12.07 3.62 5.58
N ASN A 197 11.03 3.24 4.83
CA ASN A 197 10.29 2.00 5.09
C ASN A 197 11.16 0.75 4.90
N MET A 198 11.94 0.68 3.82
CA MET A 198 12.89 -0.41 3.60
C MET A 198 13.94 -0.49 4.71
N LEU A 199 14.46 0.65 5.19
CA LEU A 199 15.44 0.69 6.27
C LEU A 199 14.87 0.26 7.63
N ARG A 200 13.56 0.48 7.87
CA ARG A 200 12.88 0.09 9.10
C ARG A 200 12.51 -1.39 9.15
N HIS A 201 12.15 -1.97 8.01
CA HIS A 201 11.47 -3.26 7.94
C HIS A 201 12.22 -4.33 7.15
N SER A 202 13.44 -4.04 6.68
CA SER A 202 14.28 -5.01 5.98
C SER A 202 15.76 -4.84 6.32
N ASP A 203 16.51 -5.92 6.16
CA ASP A 203 17.97 -5.98 6.31
C ASP A 203 18.73 -5.72 5.00
N TYR A 204 18.04 -5.32 3.93
CA TYR A 204 18.65 -5.04 2.64
C TYR A 204 19.85 -4.10 2.76
N ALA A 205 20.94 -4.43 2.08
CA ALA A 205 22.10 -3.55 2.02
C ALA A 205 21.71 -2.15 1.50
N ILE A 206 22.35 -1.10 2.02
CA ILE A 206 22.08 0.28 1.61
C ILE A 206 22.30 0.47 0.09
N SER A 207 23.28 -0.25 -0.48
CA SER A 207 23.52 -0.29 -1.92
C SER A 207 22.33 -0.87 -2.69
N VAL A 208 21.73 -1.95 -2.17
CA VAL A 208 20.54 -2.58 -2.77
C VAL A 208 19.37 -1.60 -2.75
N ILE A 209 19.07 -0.97 -1.61
CA ILE A 209 18.00 0.03 -1.50
C ILE A 209 18.21 1.17 -2.51
N SER A 210 19.44 1.69 -2.59
CA SER A 210 19.80 2.75 -3.55
C SER A 210 19.54 2.33 -5.00
N THR A 211 19.92 1.12 -5.38
CA THR A 211 19.73 0.58 -6.73
C THR A 211 18.26 0.29 -7.02
N THR A 212 17.55 -0.34 -6.08
CA THR A 212 16.11 -0.64 -6.19
C THR A 212 15.29 0.63 -6.42
N LEU A 213 15.65 1.73 -5.79
CA LEU A 213 14.98 3.02 -5.97
C LEU A 213 15.57 3.86 -7.11
N ALA A 214 16.39 3.25 -7.98
CA ALA A 214 17.00 3.89 -9.15
C ALA A 214 17.67 5.23 -8.84
N PHE A 215 18.44 5.31 -7.73
CA PHE A 215 19.35 6.42 -7.51
C PHE A 215 20.62 6.23 -8.36
N PRO A 216 21.22 7.33 -8.87
CA PRO A 216 22.41 7.24 -9.74
C PRO A 216 23.61 6.55 -9.08
N SER A 217 23.74 6.68 -7.75
CA SER A 217 24.78 6.03 -6.96
C SER A 217 24.39 5.97 -5.49
N GLN A 218 25.00 5.06 -4.73
CA GLN A 218 24.81 4.98 -3.27
C GLN A 218 25.28 6.27 -2.57
N SER A 219 26.33 6.93 -3.05
CA SER A 219 26.82 8.17 -2.49
C SER A 219 25.80 9.29 -2.65
N TYR A 220 25.21 9.42 -3.85
CA TYR A 220 24.16 10.39 -4.12
C TYR A 220 22.92 10.11 -3.26
N PHE A 221 22.48 8.85 -3.18
CA PHE A 221 21.39 8.43 -2.29
C PHE A 221 21.65 8.85 -0.84
N THR A 222 22.86 8.54 -0.32
CA THR A 222 23.22 8.87 1.07
C THR A 222 23.17 10.38 1.33
N SER A 223 23.63 11.19 0.38
CA SER A 223 23.59 12.65 0.47
C SER A 223 22.15 13.18 0.50
N VAL A 224 21.32 12.75 -0.45
CA VAL A 224 19.91 13.15 -0.53
C VAL A 224 19.12 12.67 0.70
N PHE A 225 19.35 11.44 1.13
CA PHE A 225 18.69 10.90 2.31
C PHE A 225 19.02 11.71 3.57
N ARG A 226 20.31 12.06 3.75
CA ARG A 226 20.75 12.91 4.87
C ARG A 226 20.18 14.33 4.78
N GLU A 227 20.12 14.92 3.61
CA GLU A 227 19.51 16.23 3.39
C GLU A 227 18.03 16.25 3.82
N LYS A 228 17.28 15.19 3.46
CA LYS A 228 15.83 15.10 3.71
C LYS A 228 15.48 14.66 5.12
N THR A 229 16.31 13.83 5.77
CA THR A 229 15.99 13.20 7.07
C THR A 229 16.87 13.68 8.22
N GLY A 230 17.91 14.44 7.94
CA GLY A 230 18.91 14.86 8.92
C GLY A 230 19.93 13.76 9.28
N LYS A 231 19.76 12.52 8.81
CA LYS A 231 20.55 11.33 9.18
C LYS A 231 21.02 10.57 7.96
N THR A 232 22.17 9.90 8.07
CA THR A 232 22.56 8.94 7.03
C THR A 232 21.66 7.70 7.07
N PRO A 233 21.50 6.95 5.96
CA PRO A 233 20.73 5.70 5.94
C PRO A 233 21.16 4.71 7.03
N LYS A 234 22.48 4.63 7.30
CA LYS A 234 23.03 3.75 8.33
C LYS A 234 22.60 4.18 9.74
N GLN A 235 22.66 5.48 10.04
CA GLN A 235 22.21 6.03 11.32
C GLN A 235 20.69 5.85 11.48
N TYR A 236 19.93 6.14 10.43
CA TYR A 236 18.49 5.98 10.43
C TYR A 236 18.08 4.53 10.71
N ARG A 237 18.72 3.55 10.06
CA ARG A 237 18.51 2.14 10.35
C ARG A 237 18.83 1.77 11.79
N ALA A 238 19.98 2.19 12.31
CA ALA A 238 20.39 1.86 13.68
C ALA A 238 19.36 2.33 14.73
N GLU A 239 18.66 3.41 14.48
CA GLU A 239 17.67 3.97 15.40
C GLU A 239 16.25 3.41 15.20
N HIS A 240 15.90 3.02 13.99
CA HIS A 240 14.49 2.73 13.64
C HIS A 240 14.28 1.29 13.15
N PHE A 241 15.34 0.51 12.97
CA PHE A 241 15.21 -0.89 12.57
C PHE A 241 14.48 -1.67 13.68
N ARG A 242 13.28 -2.09 13.37
CA ARG A 242 12.53 -3.00 14.23
C ARG A 242 12.78 -4.40 13.71
N THR A 243 13.61 -5.16 14.38
CA THR A 243 13.59 -6.61 14.23
C THR A 243 12.13 -7.02 14.43
N SER A 244 11.49 -7.59 13.42
CA SER A 244 10.21 -8.26 13.61
C SER A 244 10.50 -9.33 14.66
N GLY A 245 10.14 -9.04 15.92
CA GLY A 245 10.30 -9.98 17.01
C GLY A 245 9.38 -11.18 16.75
N ILE A 246 9.91 -12.13 16.01
CA ILE A 246 9.50 -13.51 16.02
C ILE A 246 10.69 -14.21 16.68
N GLU A 247 10.73 -14.15 18.02
CA GLU A 247 11.39 -15.15 18.82
C GLU A 247 10.49 -16.39 18.91
#